data_905b01f3409dc70ca06ba521aed6cf44
#
_entry.id   905b01f3409dc70ca06ba521aed6cf44
#
_cell.length_a   1.000
_cell.length_b   1.000
_cell.length_c   1.000
_cell.angle_alpha   90.00
_cell.angle_beta   90.00
_cell.angle_gamma   90.00
#
_symmetry.space_group_name_H-M   'P 1'
#
loop_
_entity.id
_entity.type
_entity.pdbx_description
1 polymer ?
#
loop_
_entity_poly.entity_id
_entity_poly.type
_entity_poly.pdbx_seq_one_letter_code
_entity_poly.pdbx_strand_id
1 'polypeptide(L)'
;LVDEVFKHDSFKKGVADKFVLVELDFPKDKSKLSEATQKQNAELQAKYGVRGFPTILLLDAKGRPFARTGYQAGGPEKYLSHLDELRSKRVARDEALAAAEKLEGVAKAKALVAVLKALPEDQLGHYSDITDQIAKLDPADTSGFVAEQKRKDALAKLGAGINAAMQAGQAD
;
A
#
# COMPACT_ATOMS: atom_id res chain seq x y z
N LEU A 1 14.82 -12.71 -8.14
CA LEU A 1 14.95 -11.57 -7.22
C LEU A 1 15.75 -11.97 -5.96
N VAL A 2 15.41 -13.10 -5.30
CA VAL A 2 16.14 -13.53 -4.09
C VAL A 2 17.62 -13.76 -4.43
N ASP A 3 17.91 -14.58 -5.44
CA ASP A 3 19.29 -14.91 -5.83
C ASP A 3 20.04 -13.74 -6.46
N GLU A 4 19.33 -12.91 -7.25
CA GLU A 4 19.93 -11.79 -7.99
C GLU A 4 20.11 -10.52 -7.15
N VAL A 5 19.37 -10.36 -6.06
CA VAL A 5 19.36 -9.14 -5.26
C VAL A 5 19.52 -9.44 -3.77
N PHE A 6 18.57 -10.13 -3.16
CA PHE A 6 18.44 -10.16 -1.69
C PHE A 6 19.52 -10.97 -0.97
N LYS A 7 20.11 -11.98 -1.65
CA LYS A 7 21.21 -12.76 -1.10
C LYS A 7 22.55 -12.02 -1.13
N HIS A 8 22.70 -10.98 -1.92
CA HIS A 8 23.93 -10.22 -2.04
C HIS A 8 24.24 -9.40 -0.78
N ASP A 9 25.49 -9.41 -0.36
CA ASP A 9 25.93 -8.66 0.83
C ASP A 9 25.83 -7.15 0.64
N SER A 10 25.99 -6.66 -0.59
CA SER A 10 25.77 -5.24 -0.92
C SER A 10 24.33 -4.82 -0.63
N PHE A 11 23.34 -5.65 -1.00
CA PHE A 11 21.95 -5.39 -0.68
C PHE A 11 21.68 -5.39 0.83
N LYS A 12 22.13 -6.45 1.53
CA LYS A 12 21.93 -6.58 2.98
C LYS A 12 22.50 -5.39 3.75
N LYS A 13 23.71 -4.97 3.39
CA LYS A 13 24.35 -3.77 3.99
C LYS A 13 23.62 -2.49 3.63
N GLY A 14 23.17 -2.36 2.37
CA GLY A 14 22.49 -1.14 1.89
C GLY A 14 21.10 -0.91 2.50
N VAL A 15 20.45 -1.96 3.02
CA VAL A 15 19.12 -1.85 3.65
C VAL A 15 19.14 -1.89 5.18
N ALA A 16 20.25 -2.32 5.81
CA ALA A 16 20.32 -2.63 7.24
C ALA A 16 19.86 -1.49 8.17
N ASP A 17 20.24 -0.25 7.85
CA ASP A 17 19.88 0.94 8.64
C ASP A 17 18.58 1.61 8.17
N LYS A 18 17.94 1.08 7.12
CA LYS A 18 16.79 1.71 6.46
C LYS A 18 15.50 0.94 6.62
N PHE A 19 15.58 -0.40 6.70
CA PHE A 19 14.44 -1.29 6.67
C PHE A 19 14.59 -2.47 7.60
N VAL A 20 13.48 -2.91 8.18
CA VAL A 20 13.34 -4.26 8.74
C VAL A 20 12.76 -5.13 7.62
N LEU A 21 13.49 -6.16 7.21
CA LEU A 21 13.07 -7.08 6.16
C LEU A 21 12.23 -8.20 6.76
N VAL A 22 11.08 -8.46 6.17
CA VAL A 22 10.18 -9.56 6.52
C VAL A 22 9.87 -10.33 5.25
N GLU A 23 10.09 -11.64 5.26
CA GLU A 23 9.70 -12.54 4.19
C GLU A 23 8.48 -13.36 4.62
N LEU A 24 7.44 -13.37 3.78
CA LEU A 24 6.28 -14.24 3.92
C LEU A 24 6.34 -15.27 2.82
N ASP A 25 6.61 -16.52 3.19
CA ASP A 25 6.68 -17.62 2.24
C ASP A 25 5.29 -18.14 1.88
N PHE A 26 5.06 -18.37 0.58
CA PHE A 26 3.83 -18.93 0.01
C PHE A 26 4.16 -20.16 -0.83
N PRO A 27 4.60 -21.26 -0.22
CA PRO A 27 4.96 -22.46 -0.96
C PRO A 27 3.74 -23.10 -1.62
N LYS A 28 3.96 -23.78 -2.77
CA LYS A 28 2.92 -24.56 -3.43
C LYS A 28 2.41 -25.68 -2.53
N ASP A 29 3.32 -26.33 -1.81
CA ASP A 29 3.01 -27.32 -0.79
C ASP A 29 2.84 -26.63 0.57
N LYS A 30 1.58 -26.43 0.95
CA LYS A 30 1.23 -25.75 2.19
C LYS A 30 1.64 -26.50 3.45
N SER A 31 1.88 -27.84 3.38
CA SER A 31 2.30 -28.64 4.53
C SER A 31 3.68 -28.25 5.09
N LYS A 32 4.47 -27.46 4.32
CA LYS A 32 5.75 -26.89 4.74
C LYS A 32 5.65 -25.76 5.76
N LEU A 33 4.45 -25.25 5.98
CA LEU A 33 4.17 -24.18 6.93
C LEU A 33 3.20 -24.67 8.02
N SER A 34 3.40 -24.19 9.25
CA SER A 34 2.42 -24.42 10.31
C SER A 34 1.07 -23.80 9.96
N GLU A 35 -0.03 -24.33 10.49
CA GLU A 35 -1.37 -23.77 10.28
C GLU A 35 -1.45 -22.29 10.71
N ALA A 36 -0.81 -21.96 11.83
CA ALA A 36 -0.74 -20.57 12.31
C ALA A 36 -0.06 -19.64 11.29
N THR A 37 1.06 -20.10 10.69
CA THR A 37 1.76 -19.32 9.65
C THR A 37 0.94 -19.20 8.38
N GLN A 38 0.27 -20.27 7.95
CA GLN A 38 -0.63 -20.24 6.79
C GLN A 38 -1.76 -19.23 6.98
N LYS A 39 -2.38 -19.23 8.17
CA LYS A 39 -3.45 -18.29 8.53
C LYS A 39 -2.93 -16.85 8.54
N GLN A 40 -1.82 -16.60 9.22
CA GLN A 40 -1.18 -15.28 9.25
C GLN A 40 -0.87 -14.76 7.83
N ASN A 41 -0.26 -15.60 6.99
CA ASN A 41 0.11 -15.21 5.64
C ASN A 41 -1.13 -14.91 4.79
N ALA A 42 -2.21 -15.70 4.91
CA ALA A 42 -3.47 -15.45 4.22
C ALA A 42 -4.13 -14.13 4.67
N GLU A 43 -4.13 -13.84 5.97
CA GLU A 43 -4.66 -12.58 6.52
C GLU A 43 -3.85 -11.37 6.02
N LEU A 44 -2.53 -11.45 6.01
CA LEU A 44 -1.66 -10.38 5.51
C LEU A 44 -1.79 -10.22 3.99
N GLN A 45 -1.90 -11.32 3.24
CA GLN A 45 -2.15 -11.29 1.80
C GLN A 45 -3.44 -10.55 1.48
N ALA A 46 -4.53 -10.88 2.19
CA ALA A 46 -5.82 -10.23 2.04
C ALA A 46 -5.75 -8.75 2.47
N LYS A 47 -5.19 -8.47 3.64
CA LYS A 47 -5.05 -7.12 4.20
C LYS A 47 -4.35 -6.17 3.22
N TYR A 48 -3.28 -6.61 2.59
CA TYR A 48 -2.49 -5.79 1.68
C TYR A 48 -2.83 -5.99 0.20
N GLY A 49 -3.88 -6.75 -0.12
CA GLY A 49 -4.34 -6.96 -1.49
C GLY A 49 -3.26 -7.55 -2.41
N VAL A 50 -2.48 -8.52 -1.91
CA VAL A 50 -1.42 -9.16 -2.70
C VAL A 50 -2.02 -10.20 -3.63
N ARG A 51 -1.91 -9.98 -4.95
CA ARG A 51 -2.51 -10.82 -6.00
C ARG A 51 -1.51 -11.68 -6.78
N GLY A 52 -0.21 -11.46 -6.57
CA GLY A 52 0.83 -12.17 -7.31
C GLY A 52 2.20 -12.00 -6.67
N PHE A 53 3.18 -12.76 -7.15
CA PHE A 53 4.53 -12.81 -6.60
C PHE A 53 5.59 -12.63 -7.69
N PRO A 54 6.73 -11.98 -7.40
CA PRO A 54 7.06 -11.36 -6.12
C PRO A 54 6.32 -10.03 -5.93
N THR A 55 5.80 -9.78 -4.74
CA THR A 55 5.28 -8.47 -4.30
C THR A 55 6.11 -7.99 -3.11
N ILE A 56 6.64 -6.81 -3.20
CA ILE A 56 7.37 -6.14 -2.14
C ILE A 56 6.57 -4.91 -1.71
N LEU A 57 6.23 -4.85 -0.43
CA LEU A 57 5.52 -3.74 0.18
C LEU A 57 6.48 -2.98 1.10
N LEU A 58 6.52 -1.67 0.93
CA LEU A 58 7.24 -0.78 1.83
C LEU A 58 6.22 -0.16 2.77
N LEU A 59 6.36 -0.47 4.07
CA LEU A 59 5.44 -0.06 5.12
C LEU A 59 6.10 0.96 6.04
N ASP A 60 5.31 1.86 6.60
CA ASP A 60 5.75 2.71 7.70
C ASP A 60 5.64 1.97 9.05
N ALA A 61 6.07 2.60 10.14
CA ALA A 61 6.03 2.03 11.48
C ALA A 61 4.59 1.75 12.00
N LYS A 62 3.57 2.30 11.35
CA LYS A 62 2.15 2.01 11.63
C LYS A 62 1.62 0.87 10.78
N GLY A 63 2.47 0.22 9.96
CA GLY A 63 2.07 -0.84 9.04
C GLY A 63 1.27 -0.34 7.84
N ARG A 64 1.34 0.95 7.51
CA ARG A 64 0.67 1.52 6.33
C ARG A 64 1.61 1.46 5.13
N PRO A 65 1.18 0.88 4.00
CA PRO A 65 1.99 0.84 2.79
C PRO A 65 2.13 2.25 2.21
N PHE A 66 3.35 2.62 1.85
CA PHE A 66 3.63 3.86 1.13
C PHE A 66 4.18 3.60 -0.28
N ALA A 67 4.58 2.37 -0.55
CA ALA A 67 4.97 1.94 -1.89
C ALA A 67 4.75 0.44 -2.06
N ARG A 68 4.53 0.05 -3.31
CA ARG A 68 4.49 -1.35 -3.78
C ARG A 68 5.45 -1.47 -4.96
N THR A 69 6.22 -2.54 -4.97
CA THR A 69 7.12 -2.89 -6.06
C THR A 69 7.20 -4.41 -6.22
N GLY A 70 8.00 -4.85 -7.15
CA GLY A 70 8.23 -6.26 -7.46
C GLY A 70 9.64 -6.47 -7.97
N TYR A 71 9.81 -7.42 -8.90
CA TYR A 71 11.09 -7.65 -9.54
C TYR A 71 11.52 -6.43 -10.37
N GLN A 72 12.78 -6.04 -10.21
CA GLN A 72 13.47 -5.05 -11.03
C GLN A 72 14.79 -5.65 -11.50
N ALA A 73 15.02 -5.65 -12.80
CA ALA A 73 16.29 -6.10 -13.37
C ALA A 73 17.41 -5.10 -13.08
N GLY A 74 18.65 -5.60 -12.92
CA GLY A 74 19.85 -4.77 -12.80
C GLY A 74 20.61 -4.91 -11.49
N GLY A 75 20.31 -5.98 -10.73
CA GLY A 75 21.08 -6.37 -9.55
C GLY A 75 20.84 -5.52 -8.31
N PRO A 76 21.64 -5.76 -7.24
CA PRO A 76 21.39 -5.18 -5.93
C PRO A 76 21.54 -3.66 -5.89
N GLU A 77 22.51 -3.08 -6.59
CA GLU A 77 22.77 -1.63 -6.56
C GLU A 77 21.61 -0.85 -7.17
N LYS A 78 21.09 -1.31 -8.32
CA LYS A 78 19.94 -0.69 -8.97
C LYS A 78 18.67 -0.84 -8.13
N TYR A 79 18.53 -1.99 -7.48
CA TYR A 79 17.40 -2.23 -6.59
C TYR A 79 17.45 -1.33 -5.34
N LEU A 80 18.64 -1.11 -4.77
CA LEU A 80 18.84 -0.17 -3.66
C LEU A 80 18.47 1.27 -4.07
N SER A 81 18.92 1.71 -5.24
CA SER A 81 18.55 3.03 -5.77
C SER A 81 17.03 3.17 -5.91
N HIS A 82 16.36 2.14 -6.44
CA HIS A 82 14.91 2.11 -6.55
C HIS A 82 14.21 2.17 -5.17
N LEU A 83 14.71 1.46 -4.18
CA LEU A 83 14.17 1.54 -2.82
C LEU A 83 14.37 2.93 -2.19
N ASP A 84 15.50 3.58 -2.45
CA ASP A 84 15.77 4.94 -1.97
C ASP A 84 14.84 5.97 -2.62
N GLU A 85 14.52 5.83 -3.92
CA GLU A 85 13.52 6.65 -4.60
C GLU A 85 12.13 6.49 -3.95
N LEU A 86 11.72 5.24 -3.66
CA LEU A 86 10.46 4.96 -3.00
C LEU A 86 10.43 5.53 -1.57
N ARG A 87 11.55 5.43 -0.86
CA ARG A 87 11.70 6.00 0.49
C ARG A 87 11.61 7.52 0.49
N SER A 88 12.14 8.19 -0.54
CA SER A 88 12.03 9.64 -0.68
C SER A 88 10.56 10.09 -0.80
N LYS A 89 9.71 9.32 -1.49
CA LYS A 89 8.26 9.57 -1.54
C LYS A 89 7.60 9.48 -0.15
N ARG A 90 8.05 8.54 0.69
CA ARG A 90 7.61 8.47 2.08
C ARG A 90 8.00 9.71 2.87
N VAL A 91 9.25 10.17 2.75
CA VAL A 91 9.72 11.38 3.44
C VAL A 91 8.85 12.57 3.07
N ALA A 92 8.63 12.80 1.76
CA ALA A 92 7.76 13.87 1.28
C ALA A 92 6.32 13.77 1.82
N ARG A 93 5.75 12.54 1.89
CA ARG A 93 4.45 12.30 2.52
C ARG A 93 4.46 12.68 4.00
N ASP A 94 5.46 12.23 4.73
CA ASP A 94 5.54 12.46 6.19
C ASP A 94 5.73 13.95 6.51
N GLU A 95 6.50 14.68 5.70
CA GLU A 95 6.65 16.13 5.78
C GLU A 95 5.33 16.86 5.47
N ALA A 96 4.61 16.42 4.46
CA ALA A 96 3.30 16.99 4.11
C ALA A 96 2.25 16.73 5.21
N LEU A 97 2.26 15.54 5.83
CA LEU A 97 1.43 15.26 7.01
C LEU A 97 1.80 16.16 8.19
N ALA A 98 3.09 16.32 8.48
CA ALA A 98 3.55 17.19 9.55
C ALA A 98 3.20 18.68 9.29
N ALA A 99 3.23 19.10 8.04
CA ALA A 99 2.78 20.45 7.65
C ALA A 99 1.26 20.60 7.84
N ALA A 100 0.46 19.60 7.49
CA ALA A 100 -0.99 19.60 7.68
C ALA A 100 -1.37 19.68 9.17
N GLU A 101 -0.56 19.10 10.08
CA GLU A 101 -0.83 19.19 11.52
C GLU A 101 -0.75 20.61 12.08
N LYS A 102 -0.10 21.54 11.39
CA LYS A 102 -0.03 22.96 11.76
C LYS A 102 -1.24 23.78 11.31
N LEU A 103 -2.17 23.16 10.55
CA LEU A 103 -3.36 23.77 10.02
C LEU A 103 -4.60 23.31 10.81
N GLU A 104 -5.69 24.05 10.66
CA GLU A 104 -6.98 23.74 11.31
C GLU A 104 -8.13 23.74 10.29
N GLY A 105 -9.26 23.13 10.67
CA GLY A 105 -10.51 23.14 9.91
C GLY A 105 -10.32 22.70 8.45
N VAL A 106 -10.99 23.39 7.55
CA VAL A 106 -10.99 23.08 6.11
C VAL A 106 -9.60 23.21 5.48
N ALA A 107 -8.74 24.08 5.98
CA ALA A 107 -7.37 24.20 5.46
C ALA A 107 -6.56 22.91 5.74
N LYS A 108 -6.68 22.34 6.94
CA LYS A 108 -6.10 21.04 7.28
C LYS A 108 -6.69 19.93 6.42
N ALA A 109 -8.03 19.90 6.26
CA ALA A 109 -8.69 18.91 5.42
C ALA A 109 -8.12 18.92 3.99
N LYS A 110 -8.01 20.08 3.35
CA LYS A 110 -7.43 20.22 2.00
C LYS A 110 -5.99 19.76 1.92
N ALA A 111 -5.17 20.06 2.91
CA ALA A 111 -3.78 19.59 2.98
C ALA A 111 -3.72 18.06 3.08
N LEU A 112 -4.53 17.44 3.94
CA LEU A 112 -4.64 15.99 4.05
C LEU A 112 -5.14 15.31 2.77
N VAL A 113 -6.10 15.93 2.07
CA VAL A 113 -6.56 15.48 0.75
C VAL A 113 -5.40 15.46 -0.26
N ALA A 114 -4.57 16.51 -0.28
CA ALA A 114 -3.40 16.56 -1.17
C ALA A 114 -2.41 15.42 -0.87
N VAL A 115 -2.20 15.09 0.41
CA VAL A 115 -1.38 13.93 0.80
C VAL A 115 -1.95 12.62 0.27
N LEU A 116 -3.26 12.39 0.46
CA LEU A 116 -3.90 11.15 -0.01
C LEU A 116 -3.90 11.04 -1.54
N LYS A 117 -4.08 12.14 -2.26
CA LYS A 117 -4.01 12.15 -3.74
C LYS A 117 -2.62 11.84 -4.31
N ALA A 118 -1.56 12.00 -3.52
CA ALA A 118 -0.20 11.64 -3.90
C ALA A 118 0.14 10.16 -3.66
N LEU A 119 -0.74 9.42 -2.96
CA LEU A 119 -0.57 8.00 -2.72
C LEU A 119 -1.15 7.15 -3.86
N PRO A 120 -0.60 5.94 -4.10
CA PRO A 120 -1.24 4.98 -4.99
C PRO A 120 -2.67 4.66 -4.52
N GLU A 121 -3.60 4.60 -5.47
CA GLU A 121 -5.03 4.44 -5.17
C GLU A 121 -5.34 3.14 -4.42
N ASP A 122 -4.66 2.05 -4.76
CA ASP A 122 -4.79 0.75 -4.12
C ASP A 122 -4.32 0.71 -2.65
N GLN A 123 -3.68 1.78 -2.19
CA GLN A 123 -3.18 1.91 -0.82
C GLN A 123 -4.04 2.82 0.07
N LEU A 124 -4.97 3.58 -0.51
CA LEU A 124 -5.79 4.55 0.24
C LEU A 124 -6.60 3.91 1.37
N GLY A 125 -7.05 2.67 1.22
CA GLY A 125 -7.76 1.94 2.26
C GLY A 125 -7.00 1.78 3.59
N HIS A 126 -5.66 1.89 3.55
CA HIS A 126 -4.81 1.83 4.75
C HIS A 126 -4.66 3.18 5.48
N TYR A 127 -5.33 4.23 4.97
CA TYR A 127 -5.29 5.60 5.49
C TYR A 127 -6.68 6.07 5.93
N SER A 128 -7.53 5.15 6.36
CA SER A 128 -8.91 5.46 6.79
C SER A 128 -8.95 6.47 7.93
N ASP A 129 -7.98 6.43 8.84
CA ASP A 129 -7.82 7.42 9.92
C ASP A 129 -7.72 8.85 9.39
N ILE A 130 -6.99 9.05 8.29
CA ILE A 130 -6.87 10.36 7.64
C ILE A 130 -8.15 10.72 6.89
N THR A 131 -8.77 9.76 6.20
CA THR A 131 -10.07 9.97 5.52
C THR A 131 -11.16 10.40 6.51
N ASP A 132 -11.24 9.74 7.68
CA ASP A 132 -12.17 10.08 8.74
C ASP A 132 -11.89 11.47 9.32
N GLN A 133 -10.61 11.84 9.43
CA GLN A 133 -10.22 13.17 9.89
C GLN A 133 -10.66 14.25 8.88
N ILE A 134 -10.48 14.02 7.57
CA ILE A 134 -10.93 14.92 6.51
C ILE A 134 -12.44 15.14 6.63
N ALA A 135 -13.23 14.07 6.75
CA ALA A 135 -14.68 14.17 6.85
C ALA A 135 -15.14 14.98 8.08
N LYS A 136 -14.43 14.89 9.21
CA LYS A 136 -14.71 15.66 10.42
C LYS A 136 -14.34 17.15 10.29
N LEU A 137 -13.22 17.43 9.61
CA LEU A 137 -12.70 18.79 9.44
C LEU A 137 -13.43 19.58 8.34
N ASP A 138 -14.01 18.90 7.37
CA ASP A 138 -14.73 19.47 6.23
C ASP A 138 -16.08 18.76 6.04
N PRO A 139 -17.04 18.93 7.00
CA PRO A 139 -18.33 18.24 6.96
C PRO A 139 -19.19 18.66 5.76
N ALA A 140 -18.96 19.83 5.19
CA ALA A 140 -19.62 20.30 3.97
C ALA A 140 -18.98 19.74 2.69
N ASP A 141 -17.89 18.95 2.82
CA ASP A 141 -17.11 18.38 1.73
C ASP A 141 -16.69 19.42 0.66
N THR A 142 -16.25 20.58 1.11
CA THR A 142 -15.81 21.68 0.23
C THR A 142 -14.56 21.28 -0.60
N SER A 143 -13.84 20.25 -0.15
CA SER A 143 -12.75 19.62 -0.89
C SER A 143 -13.22 18.69 -2.00
N GLY A 144 -14.48 18.22 -1.95
CA GLY A 144 -15.06 17.23 -2.85
C GLY A 144 -14.49 15.82 -2.68
N PHE A 145 -13.64 15.60 -1.67
CA PHE A 145 -12.92 14.35 -1.48
C PHE A 145 -13.82 13.18 -1.08
N VAL A 146 -14.73 13.42 -0.12
CA VAL A 146 -15.64 12.37 0.38
C VAL A 146 -16.61 11.93 -0.70
N ALA A 147 -17.15 12.89 -1.47
CA ALA A 147 -18.02 12.60 -2.61
C ALA A 147 -17.28 11.81 -3.70
N GLU A 148 -16.03 12.17 -4.01
CA GLU A 148 -15.18 11.45 -4.96
C GLU A 148 -14.93 10.00 -4.52
N GLN A 149 -14.58 9.77 -3.25
CA GLN A 149 -14.37 8.41 -2.71
C GLN A 149 -15.66 7.58 -2.78
N LYS A 150 -16.78 8.12 -2.34
CA LYS A 150 -18.07 7.42 -2.43
C LYS A 150 -18.42 7.03 -3.87
N ARG A 151 -18.14 7.91 -4.83
CA ARG A 151 -18.36 7.60 -6.26
C ARG A 151 -17.46 6.47 -6.74
N LYS A 152 -16.16 6.48 -6.36
CA LYS A 152 -15.22 5.42 -6.71
C LYS A 152 -15.62 4.08 -6.11
N ASP A 153 -16.01 4.05 -4.84
CA ASP A 153 -16.49 2.85 -4.17
C ASP A 153 -17.75 2.28 -4.83
N ALA A 154 -18.68 3.15 -5.22
CA ALA A 154 -19.89 2.74 -5.93
C ALA A 154 -19.58 2.13 -7.31
N LEU A 155 -18.66 2.73 -8.06
CA LEU A 155 -18.21 2.20 -9.36
C LEU A 155 -17.48 0.88 -9.22
N ALA A 156 -16.63 0.73 -8.20
CA ALA A 156 -15.93 -0.52 -7.92
C ALA A 156 -16.91 -1.66 -7.57
N LYS A 157 -17.91 -1.37 -6.73
CA LYS A 157 -18.97 -2.32 -6.39
C LYS A 157 -19.79 -2.73 -7.61
N LEU A 158 -20.14 -1.77 -8.47
CA LEU A 158 -20.87 -2.03 -9.71
C LEU A 158 -20.04 -2.93 -10.64
N GLY A 159 -18.75 -2.60 -10.84
CA GLY A 159 -17.83 -3.40 -11.64
C GLY A 159 -17.68 -4.83 -11.13
N ALA A 160 -17.56 -5.00 -9.81
CA ALA A 160 -17.52 -6.31 -9.18
C ALA A 160 -18.82 -7.11 -9.40
N GLY A 161 -19.98 -6.44 -9.28
CA GLY A 161 -21.27 -7.05 -9.55
C GLY A 161 -21.44 -7.50 -11.01
N ILE A 162 -21.01 -6.67 -11.96
CA ILE A 162 -21.03 -7.01 -13.40
C ILE A 162 -20.14 -8.22 -13.66
N ASN A 163 -18.91 -8.23 -13.14
CA ASN A 163 -17.98 -9.35 -13.32
C ASN A 163 -18.55 -10.65 -12.74
N ALA A 164 -19.16 -10.59 -11.56
CA ALA A 164 -19.80 -11.75 -10.94
C ALA A 164 -20.98 -12.28 -11.79
N ALA A 165 -21.81 -11.40 -12.33
CA ALA A 165 -22.92 -11.77 -13.20
C ALA A 165 -22.44 -12.38 -14.53
N MET A 166 -21.38 -11.82 -15.12
CA MET A 166 -20.79 -12.38 -16.35
C MET A 166 -20.19 -13.78 -16.12
N GLN A 167 -19.55 -14.01 -14.97
CA GLN A 167 -19.02 -15.34 -14.61
C GLN A 167 -20.15 -16.36 -14.37
N ALA A 168 -21.24 -15.95 -13.72
CA ALA A 168 -22.39 -16.81 -13.50
C ALA A 168 -23.11 -17.17 -14.82
N GLY A 169 -23.23 -16.22 -15.76
CA GLY A 169 -23.86 -16.47 -17.07
C GLY A 169 -22.99 -17.24 -18.06
N GLN A 170 -21.72 -17.53 -17.76
CA GLN A 170 -20.83 -18.40 -18.56
C GLN A 170 -20.78 -19.84 -18.04
N ALA A 171 -21.45 -20.14 -16.93
CA ALA A 171 -21.45 -21.45 -16.29
C ALA A 171 -22.67 -22.34 -16.71
N ASP A 172 -23.59 -21.81 -17.53
CA ASP A 172 -24.68 -22.49 -18.20
C ASP A 172 -24.34 -22.78 -19.68
#